data_82592e199d48647e8c88f4b67d86ab91
#
_entry.id   82592e199d48647e8c88f4b67d86ab91
#
_cell.length_a   1.000
_cell.length_b   1.000
_cell.length_c   1.000
_cell.angle_alpha   90.00
_cell.angle_beta   90.00
_cell.angle_gamma   90.00
#
_symmetry.space_group_name_H-M   'P 1'
#
loop_
_entity.id
_entity.type
_entity.pdbx_description
1 polymer ?
#
loop_
_entity_poly.entity_id
_entity_poly.type
_entity_poly.pdbx_seq_one_letter_code
_entity_poly.pdbx_strand_id
1 'polypeptide(L)'
;MCYILITGCDMRFCQFIIERMRKMITKINKNNGITLIALVVTIIVLLILASISISMLTGQNGILNRAAEAKEKTEKTQSEEQIKVAVMSSLKTDGLIDSEKLKAEIENQGGKTTGTTFPITATKGNTSYLISQYGNITDLNKVENIEAHWKIADSGNTNDDWYAYKDNSGNKAQVNTPKLADGMLPIKYETEVTGSKWANAMTIDGSMWVWIPRYAYKITYKDANDRSKGGTIDIAFLNGTTNEFLDTSISGELKTKLGDVTFTTNADGTKSQDQWLLEPAFTFGNESIEGFWFAKFEASNTDGYGDDASTADNPNLTLQ
;
A
#
# COMPACT_ATOMS: atom_id res chain seq x y z
N MET A 1 41.64 -38.33 5.33
CA MET A 1 41.11 -37.98 4.00
C MET A 1 39.98 -37.01 4.21
N CYS A 2 40.30 -35.71 4.29
CA CYS A 2 39.31 -34.63 4.50
C CYS A 2 39.14 -33.90 3.20
N TYR A 3 37.99 -34.08 2.55
CA TYR A 3 37.53 -33.26 1.44
C TYR A 3 36.86 -32.01 2.02
N ILE A 4 37.52 -30.87 1.95
CA ILE A 4 36.88 -29.57 2.17
C ILE A 4 36.61 -28.96 0.80
N LEU A 5 35.37 -28.93 0.43
CA LEU A 5 34.85 -28.14 -0.71
C LEU A 5 34.91 -26.66 -0.32
N ILE A 6 35.94 -25.95 -0.76
CA ILE A 6 35.99 -24.48 -0.67
C ILE A 6 35.58 -23.93 -2.03
N THR A 7 34.30 -23.56 -2.16
CA THR A 7 33.81 -22.77 -3.27
C THR A 7 34.06 -21.29 -2.97
N GLY A 8 35.02 -20.67 -3.70
CA GLY A 8 35.24 -19.22 -3.66
C GLY A 8 36.61 -18.70 -3.33
N CYS A 9 37.59 -19.55 -3.06
CA CYS A 9 38.99 -19.10 -2.89
C CYS A 9 39.77 -19.37 -4.16
N ASP A 10 40.44 -18.33 -4.70
CA ASP A 10 41.32 -18.48 -5.86
C ASP A 10 42.37 -19.58 -5.55
N MET A 11 42.28 -20.66 -6.30
CA MET A 11 43.14 -21.88 -6.13
C MET A 11 44.64 -21.53 -6.21
N ARG A 12 45.00 -20.45 -6.88
CA ARG A 12 46.38 -19.94 -6.97
C ARG A 12 46.88 -19.36 -5.68
N PHE A 13 46.00 -18.73 -4.89
CA PHE A 13 46.38 -18.16 -3.58
C PHE A 13 46.59 -19.26 -2.55
N CYS A 14 45.74 -20.28 -2.53
CA CYS A 14 45.95 -21.45 -1.65
C CYS A 14 47.22 -22.23 -2.01
N GLN A 15 47.53 -22.43 -3.29
CA GLN A 15 48.77 -23.06 -3.73
C GLN A 15 50.00 -22.24 -3.35
N PHE A 16 49.96 -20.93 -3.49
CA PHE A 16 51.05 -20.05 -3.10
C PHE A 16 51.35 -20.11 -1.58
N ILE A 17 50.32 -20.17 -0.75
CA ILE A 17 50.47 -20.29 0.71
C ILE A 17 51.07 -21.67 1.08
N ILE A 18 50.59 -22.77 0.46
CA ILE A 18 51.08 -24.12 0.72
C ILE A 18 52.54 -24.26 0.28
N GLU A 19 52.94 -23.67 -0.82
CA GLU A 19 54.33 -23.72 -1.31
C GLU A 19 55.30 -22.89 -0.44
N ARG A 20 54.84 -21.75 0.06
CA ARG A 20 55.60 -20.96 1.06
C ARG A 20 55.73 -21.68 2.40
N MET A 21 54.71 -22.34 2.87
CA MET A 21 54.76 -23.16 4.09
C MET A 21 55.70 -24.37 3.94
N ARG A 22 55.71 -25.07 2.80
CA ARG A 22 56.67 -26.14 2.55
C ARG A 22 58.11 -25.64 2.57
N LYS A 23 58.41 -24.50 1.98
CA LYS A 23 59.78 -23.91 2.00
C LYS A 23 60.22 -23.45 3.40
N MET A 24 59.26 -23.06 4.27
CA MET A 24 59.57 -22.74 5.67
C MET A 24 59.82 -24.00 6.51
N ILE A 25 59.01 -25.04 6.35
CA ILE A 25 59.11 -26.29 7.14
C ILE A 25 60.45 -27.00 6.85
N THR A 26 60.95 -26.99 5.61
CA THR A 26 62.23 -27.60 5.25
C THR A 26 63.47 -26.86 5.82
N LYS A 27 63.32 -25.60 6.22
CA LYS A 27 64.41 -24.80 6.81
C LYS A 27 64.52 -24.88 8.35
N ILE A 28 63.46 -25.44 9.01
CA ILE A 28 63.34 -25.48 10.49
C ILE A 28 63.92 -26.76 11.12
N ASN A 29 64.41 -27.71 10.34
CA ASN A 29 64.82 -29.04 10.87
C ASN A 29 66.21 -29.12 11.44
N LYS A 30 66.69 -28.08 12.08
CA LYS A 30 68.06 -28.09 12.72
C LYS A 30 68.17 -27.57 14.14
N ASN A 31 67.10 -27.16 14.83
CA ASN A 31 67.20 -26.77 16.24
C ASN A 31 65.95 -27.19 17.03
N ASN A 32 66.14 -27.98 18.06
CA ASN A 32 65.17 -28.50 18.99
C ASN A 32 64.55 -27.41 19.92
N GLY A 33 63.97 -26.41 19.37
CA GLY A 33 63.21 -25.41 20.13
C GLY A 33 62.18 -24.77 19.26
N ILE A 34 60.99 -24.51 19.80
CA ILE A 34 59.96 -23.71 19.13
C ILE A 34 60.58 -22.33 18.93
N THR A 35 61.04 -22.04 17.71
CA THR A 35 61.63 -20.72 17.42
C THR A 35 60.49 -19.66 17.50
N LEU A 36 60.83 -18.45 17.91
CA LEU A 36 59.91 -17.30 17.99
C LEU A 36 59.11 -17.14 16.67
N ILE A 37 59.75 -17.45 15.54
CA ILE A 37 59.14 -17.42 14.21
C ILE A 37 58.03 -18.48 14.06
N ALA A 38 58.26 -19.70 14.55
CA ALA A 38 57.24 -20.76 14.50
C ALA A 38 56.00 -20.39 15.36
N LEU A 39 56.21 -19.80 16.53
CA LEU A 39 55.16 -19.33 17.40
C LEU A 39 54.34 -18.20 16.72
N VAL A 40 54.99 -17.22 16.12
CA VAL A 40 54.33 -16.12 15.41
C VAL A 40 53.51 -16.63 14.22
N VAL A 41 54.05 -17.56 13.43
CA VAL A 41 53.34 -18.16 12.29
C VAL A 41 52.10 -18.94 12.74
N THR A 42 52.18 -19.72 13.84
CA THR A 42 51.02 -20.43 14.36
C THR A 42 49.93 -19.48 14.86
N ILE A 43 50.31 -18.38 15.52
CA ILE A 43 49.31 -17.36 15.95
C ILE A 43 48.63 -16.71 14.73
N ILE A 44 49.40 -16.34 13.70
CA ILE A 44 48.85 -15.75 12.49
C ILE A 44 47.89 -16.72 11.80
N VAL A 45 48.25 -18.00 11.68
CA VAL A 45 47.38 -19.01 11.07
C VAL A 45 46.09 -19.22 11.88
N LEU A 46 46.21 -19.26 13.21
CA LEU A 46 45.04 -19.36 14.10
C LEU A 46 44.11 -18.13 13.99
N LEU A 47 44.67 -16.93 13.89
CA LEU A 47 43.89 -15.70 13.71
C LEU A 47 43.15 -15.69 12.35
N ILE A 48 43.81 -16.14 11.28
CA ILE A 48 43.19 -16.26 9.96
C ILE A 48 42.03 -17.29 9.99
N LEU A 49 42.26 -18.45 10.56
CA LEU A 49 41.23 -19.48 10.69
C LEU A 49 40.04 -19.02 11.55
N ALA A 50 40.34 -18.33 12.65
CA ALA A 50 39.33 -17.75 13.53
C ALA A 50 38.50 -16.70 12.79
N SER A 51 39.14 -15.81 12.02
CA SER A 51 38.42 -14.77 11.26
C SER A 51 37.52 -15.34 10.17
N ILE A 52 37.97 -16.39 9.46
CA ILE A 52 37.15 -17.09 8.45
C ILE A 52 35.95 -17.79 9.13
N SER A 53 36.18 -18.45 10.25
CA SER A 53 35.13 -19.14 11.00
C SER A 53 34.08 -18.17 11.55
N ILE A 54 34.49 -17.03 12.06
CA ILE A 54 33.60 -15.97 12.53
C ILE A 54 32.80 -15.38 11.34
N SER A 55 33.48 -15.11 10.22
CA SER A 55 32.82 -14.58 9.02
C SER A 55 31.77 -15.54 8.45
N MET A 56 32.01 -16.86 8.49
CA MET A 56 31.02 -17.86 8.08
C MET A 56 29.83 -17.95 9.02
N LEU A 57 29.99 -17.63 10.29
CA LEU A 57 28.91 -17.66 11.29
C LEU A 57 28.09 -16.38 11.28
N THR A 58 28.73 -15.20 11.16
CA THR A 58 28.13 -13.89 11.40
C THR A 58 28.06 -13.00 10.16
N GLY A 59 28.66 -13.39 9.02
CA GLY A 59 28.61 -12.65 7.77
C GLY A 59 27.17 -12.55 7.21
N GLN A 60 26.92 -11.64 6.25
CA GLN A 60 25.60 -11.47 5.62
C GLN A 60 25.00 -12.80 5.10
N ASN A 61 25.86 -13.72 4.64
CA ASN A 61 25.47 -15.08 4.24
C ASN A 61 25.74 -16.14 5.33
N GLY A 62 25.96 -15.71 6.58
CA GLY A 62 26.29 -16.60 7.69
C GLY A 62 25.14 -17.51 8.09
N ILE A 63 25.50 -18.65 8.68
CA ILE A 63 24.52 -19.67 9.12
C ILE A 63 23.50 -19.08 10.10
N LEU A 64 23.94 -18.16 10.98
CA LEU A 64 23.05 -17.51 11.96
C LEU A 64 22.03 -16.60 11.29
N ASN A 65 22.42 -15.82 10.26
CA ASN A 65 21.49 -14.97 9.52
C ASN A 65 20.50 -15.81 8.72
N ARG A 66 20.94 -16.86 8.05
CA ARG A 66 20.05 -17.79 7.34
C ARG A 66 19.07 -18.50 8.28
N ALA A 67 19.52 -18.85 9.48
CA ALA A 67 18.66 -19.45 10.48
C ALA A 67 17.61 -18.44 11.01
N ALA A 68 18.01 -17.18 11.21
CA ALA A 68 17.10 -16.10 11.60
C ALA A 68 16.06 -15.83 10.50
N GLU A 69 16.49 -15.69 9.24
CA GLU A 69 15.60 -15.52 8.08
C GLU A 69 14.64 -16.70 7.91
N ALA A 70 15.13 -17.93 8.06
CA ALA A 70 14.29 -19.13 7.97
C ALA A 70 13.25 -19.18 9.10
N LYS A 71 13.65 -18.77 10.31
CA LYS A 71 12.73 -18.66 11.45
C LYS A 71 11.64 -17.62 11.19
N GLU A 72 12.03 -16.42 10.78
CA GLU A 72 11.10 -15.33 10.45
C GLU A 72 10.10 -15.76 9.36
N LYS A 73 10.61 -16.38 8.28
CA LYS A 73 9.75 -16.89 7.20
C LYS A 73 8.78 -17.96 7.70
N THR A 74 9.22 -18.83 8.59
CA THR A 74 8.38 -19.89 9.18
C THR A 74 7.30 -19.27 10.07
N GLU A 75 7.66 -18.34 10.95
CA GLU A 75 6.72 -17.63 11.82
C GLU A 75 5.68 -16.84 11.01
N LYS A 76 6.11 -16.19 9.93
CA LYS A 76 5.22 -15.49 9.01
C LYS A 76 4.22 -16.44 8.34
N THR A 77 4.71 -17.55 7.78
CA THR A 77 3.86 -18.56 7.13
C THR A 77 2.86 -19.15 8.11
N GLN A 78 3.28 -19.48 9.32
CA GLN A 78 2.40 -19.98 10.37
C GLN A 78 1.34 -18.95 10.77
N SER A 79 1.70 -17.67 10.88
CA SER A 79 0.77 -16.58 11.17
C SER A 79 -0.28 -16.45 10.06
N GLU A 80 0.14 -16.51 8.79
CA GLU A 80 -0.75 -16.45 7.63
C GLU A 80 -1.74 -17.64 7.60
N GLU A 81 -1.28 -18.86 7.88
CA GLU A 81 -2.13 -20.04 7.96
C GLU A 81 -3.17 -19.91 9.08
N GLN A 82 -2.78 -19.43 10.25
CA GLN A 82 -3.70 -19.21 11.35
C GLN A 82 -4.77 -18.18 11.00
N ILE A 83 -4.42 -17.08 10.36
CA ILE A 83 -5.39 -16.09 9.88
C ILE A 83 -6.34 -16.72 8.84
N LYS A 84 -5.83 -17.51 7.89
CA LYS A 84 -6.67 -18.24 6.93
C LYS A 84 -7.68 -19.17 7.62
N VAL A 85 -7.25 -19.91 8.63
CA VAL A 85 -8.13 -20.77 9.41
C VAL A 85 -9.20 -19.95 10.12
N ALA A 86 -8.85 -18.83 10.74
CA ALA A 86 -9.81 -17.94 11.40
C ALA A 86 -10.84 -17.38 10.41
N VAL A 87 -10.42 -16.97 9.23
CA VAL A 87 -11.31 -16.51 8.14
C VAL A 87 -12.26 -17.62 7.71
N MET A 88 -11.74 -18.82 7.43
CA MET A 88 -12.55 -19.95 6.99
C MET A 88 -13.56 -20.38 8.07
N SER A 89 -13.17 -20.39 9.33
CA SER A 89 -14.08 -20.74 10.43
C SER A 89 -15.18 -19.70 10.64
N SER A 90 -14.98 -18.47 10.19
CA SER A 90 -15.90 -17.35 10.35
C SER A 90 -16.81 -17.14 9.12
N LEU A 91 -16.72 -18.00 8.12
CA LEU A 91 -17.56 -17.94 6.93
C LEU A 91 -19.00 -18.30 7.28
N LYS A 92 -19.95 -17.46 6.86
CA LYS A 92 -21.40 -17.68 6.93
C LYS A 92 -21.92 -18.38 5.69
N THR A 93 -23.16 -18.85 5.77
CA THR A 93 -23.85 -19.52 4.65
C THR A 93 -24.15 -18.62 3.46
N ASP A 94 -24.11 -17.31 3.64
CA ASP A 94 -24.29 -16.30 2.59
C ASP A 94 -22.99 -15.95 1.86
N GLY A 95 -21.87 -16.60 2.23
CA GLY A 95 -20.56 -16.36 1.63
C GLY A 95 -19.81 -15.16 2.23
N LEU A 96 -20.38 -14.50 3.22
CA LEU A 96 -19.74 -13.37 3.90
C LEU A 96 -19.06 -13.82 5.19
N ILE A 97 -18.08 -13.07 5.64
CA ILE A 97 -17.40 -13.32 6.92
C ILE A 97 -18.21 -12.70 8.08
N ASP A 98 -18.35 -13.46 9.15
CA ASP A 98 -18.86 -12.96 10.42
C ASP A 98 -17.77 -12.19 11.15
N SER A 99 -17.95 -10.87 11.28
CA SER A 99 -16.93 -9.99 11.87
C SER A 99 -16.63 -10.31 13.34
N GLU A 100 -17.66 -10.61 14.12
CA GLU A 100 -17.49 -10.88 15.56
C GLU A 100 -16.83 -12.24 15.79
N LYS A 101 -17.25 -13.24 15.03
CA LYS A 101 -16.63 -14.57 15.07
C LYS A 101 -15.18 -14.53 14.60
N LEU A 102 -14.88 -13.77 13.54
CA LEU A 102 -13.51 -13.59 13.05
C LEU A 102 -12.62 -12.98 14.11
N LYS A 103 -13.06 -11.90 14.76
CA LYS A 103 -12.29 -11.24 15.82
C LYS A 103 -12.02 -12.20 16.98
N ALA A 104 -13.06 -12.86 17.47
CA ALA A 104 -12.93 -13.84 18.56
C ALA A 104 -11.94 -14.97 18.21
N GLU A 105 -11.99 -15.47 16.99
CA GLU A 105 -11.11 -16.56 16.54
C GLU A 105 -9.65 -16.12 16.44
N ILE A 106 -9.40 -14.90 15.92
CA ILE A 106 -8.05 -14.32 15.85
C ILE A 106 -7.49 -14.07 17.25
N GLU A 107 -8.30 -13.53 18.17
CA GLU A 107 -7.90 -13.27 19.55
C GLU A 107 -7.62 -14.55 20.32
N ASN A 108 -8.45 -15.59 20.15
CA ASN A 108 -8.23 -16.92 20.74
C ASN A 108 -6.91 -17.55 20.30
N GLN A 109 -6.47 -17.25 19.09
CA GLN A 109 -5.17 -17.69 18.56
C GLN A 109 -4.01 -16.76 18.98
N GLY A 110 -4.27 -15.76 19.83
CA GLY A 110 -3.28 -14.81 20.35
C GLY A 110 -2.90 -13.72 19.33
N GLY A 111 -3.74 -13.44 18.34
CA GLY A 111 -3.67 -12.26 17.49
C GLY A 111 -4.38 -11.06 18.09
N LYS A 112 -4.36 -9.95 17.39
CA LYS A 112 -5.11 -8.72 17.73
C LYS A 112 -5.89 -8.27 16.50
N THR A 113 -7.05 -7.67 16.73
CA THR A 113 -7.89 -7.11 15.68
C THR A 113 -8.12 -5.62 15.91
N THR A 114 -8.22 -4.85 14.83
CA THR A 114 -8.63 -3.44 14.82
C THR A 114 -9.66 -3.21 13.73
N GLY A 115 -10.54 -2.23 13.95
CA GLY A 115 -11.67 -1.94 13.08
C GLY A 115 -12.97 -2.60 13.59
N THR A 116 -14.08 -1.87 13.45
CA THR A 116 -15.42 -2.33 13.83
C THR A 116 -16.21 -2.86 12.64
N THR A 117 -15.84 -2.43 11.44
CA THR A 117 -16.43 -2.82 10.16
C THR A 117 -15.34 -3.35 9.23
N PHE A 118 -15.73 -4.11 8.18
CA PHE A 118 -14.79 -4.53 7.17
C PHE A 118 -14.30 -3.36 6.32
N PRO A 119 -13.02 -3.39 5.91
CA PRO A 119 -12.02 -4.42 6.17
C PRO A 119 -11.50 -4.38 7.61
N ILE A 120 -11.27 -5.57 8.21
CA ILE A 120 -10.72 -5.73 9.57
C ILE A 120 -9.22 -5.95 9.46
N THR A 121 -8.45 -5.20 10.25
CA THR A 121 -7.01 -5.45 10.37
C THR A 121 -6.76 -6.48 11.47
N ALA A 122 -6.08 -7.55 11.12
CA ALA A 122 -5.63 -8.60 12.03
C ALA A 122 -4.10 -8.56 12.14
N THR A 123 -3.57 -8.50 13.36
CA THR A 123 -2.12 -8.54 13.61
C THR A 123 -1.78 -9.84 14.34
N LYS A 124 -0.83 -10.60 13.80
CA LYS A 124 -0.30 -11.83 14.38
C LYS A 124 1.22 -11.85 14.27
N GLY A 125 1.89 -11.96 15.42
CA GLY A 125 3.34 -11.78 15.47
C GLY A 125 3.72 -10.37 15.01
N ASN A 126 4.64 -10.27 14.05
CA ASN A 126 5.10 -9.01 13.45
C ASN A 126 4.40 -8.70 12.11
N THR A 127 3.39 -9.46 11.74
CA THR A 127 2.69 -9.29 10.46
C THR A 127 1.26 -8.83 10.69
N SER A 128 0.84 -7.84 9.91
CA SER A 128 -0.53 -7.35 9.88
C SER A 128 -1.18 -7.71 8.56
N TYR A 129 -2.43 -8.12 8.64
CA TYR A 129 -3.24 -8.55 7.50
C TYR A 129 -4.53 -7.74 7.47
N LEU A 130 -4.94 -7.33 6.29
CA LEU A 130 -6.26 -6.75 6.06
C LEU A 130 -7.18 -7.85 5.56
N ILE A 131 -8.37 -7.98 6.17
CA ILE A 131 -9.35 -9.01 5.84
C ILE A 131 -10.62 -8.34 5.35
N SER A 132 -11.06 -8.67 4.13
CA SER A 132 -12.31 -8.18 3.56
C SER A 132 -13.53 -8.96 4.07
N GLN A 133 -14.73 -8.40 3.84
CA GLN A 133 -15.99 -9.09 4.16
C GLN A 133 -16.20 -10.40 3.37
N TYR A 134 -15.46 -10.60 2.26
CA TYR A 134 -15.50 -11.79 1.43
C TYR A 134 -14.40 -12.80 1.78
N GLY A 135 -13.58 -12.52 2.79
CA GLY A 135 -12.51 -13.40 3.26
C GLY A 135 -11.19 -13.26 2.53
N ASN A 136 -11.02 -12.23 1.68
CA ASN A 136 -9.72 -11.95 1.07
C ASN A 136 -8.76 -11.40 2.12
N ILE A 137 -7.54 -11.94 2.12
CA ILE A 137 -6.48 -11.63 3.09
C ILE A 137 -5.34 -10.92 2.34
N THR A 138 -5.06 -9.69 2.73
CA THR A 138 -3.94 -8.90 2.20
C THR A 138 -2.87 -8.74 3.27
N ASP A 139 -1.64 -9.17 2.99
CA ASP A 139 -0.47 -8.97 3.86
C ASP A 139 0.01 -7.52 3.75
N LEU A 140 -0.17 -6.75 4.80
CA LEU A 140 0.19 -5.33 4.82
C LEU A 140 1.70 -5.09 4.75
N ASN A 141 2.52 -6.08 5.08
CA ASN A 141 3.98 -5.98 4.96
C ASN A 141 4.48 -6.23 3.53
N LYS A 142 3.62 -6.78 2.66
CA LYS A 142 3.93 -6.95 1.23
C LYS A 142 3.49 -5.77 0.38
N VAL A 143 2.80 -4.81 0.98
CA VAL A 143 2.46 -3.56 0.30
C VAL A 143 3.75 -2.76 0.19
N GLU A 144 4.53 -3.09 -0.84
CA GLU A 144 5.73 -2.34 -1.20
C GLU A 144 5.28 -0.96 -1.67
N ASN A 145 5.98 0.07 -1.21
CA ASN A 145 5.84 1.45 -1.68
C ASN A 145 4.59 2.26 -1.25
N ILE A 146 4.13 2.11 0.00
CA ILE A 146 3.47 3.26 0.59
C ILE A 146 4.53 4.36 0.64
N GLU A 147 4.41 5.39 -0.20
CA GLU A 147 5.28 6.55 -0.14
C GLU A 147 5.40 7.05 1.30
N ALA A 148 6.56 7.60 1.68
CA ALA A 148 6.94 7.92 3.06
C ALA A 148 5.91 8.79 3.83
N HIS A 149 4.93 9.37 3.14
CA HIS A 149 3.90 10.27 3.71
C HIS A 149 2.49 9.66 3.78
N TRP A 150 2.30 8.41 3.37
CA TRP A 150 1.01 7.75 3.42
C TRP A 150 0.94 6.74 4.56
N LYS A 151 -0.17 6.71 5.27
CA LYS A 151 -0.47 5.75 6.34
C LYS A 151 -1.76 5.02 6.05
N ILE A 152 -1.90 3.83 6.60
CA ILE A 152 -3.17 3.11 6.59
C ILE A 152 -4.18 3.89 7.42
N ALA A 153 -5.34 4.15 6.85
CA ALA A 153 -6.46 4.79 7.51
C ALA A 153 -7.34 3.77 8.24
N ASP A 154 -7.99 4.18 9.31
CA ASP A 154 -9.02 3.37 9.96
C ASP A 154 -10.38 3.60 9.26
N SER A 155 -10.69 2.74 8.31
CA SER A 155 -11.95 2.79 7.55
C SER A 155 -13.19 2.45 8.39
N GLY A 156 -13.01 1.89 9.57
CA GLY A 156 -14.09 1.64 10.53
C GLY A 156 -14.41 2.83 11.43
N ASN A 157 -13.52 3.82 11.48
CA ASN A 157 -13.70 5.00 12.33
C ASN A 157 -14.16 6.20 11.50
N THR A 158 -15.44 6.50 11.56
CA THR A 158 -16.04 7.63 10.84
C THR A 158 -15.52 9.01 11.27
N ASN A 159 -14.83 9.11 12.40
CA ASN A 159 -14.15 10.31 12.85
C ASN A 159 -12.71 10.42 12.31
N ASP A 160 -12.20 9.38 11.63
CA ASP A 160 -10.90 9.44 10.98
C ASP A 160 -10.95 10.46 9.83
N ASP A 161 -9.82 11.10 9.60
CA ASP A 161 -9.64 12.04 8.49
C ASP A 161 -9.89 11.40 7.11
N TRP A 162 -9.93 10.08 7.02
CA TRP A 162 -10.29 9.35 5.81
C TRP A 162 -11.73 9.62 5.34
N TYR A 163 -12.64 9.94 6.27
CA TYR A 163 -14.02 10.34 5.98
C TYR A 163 -14.25 11.85 6.00
N ALA A 164 -13.23 12.63 6.35
CA ALA A 164 -13.43 14.03 6.68
C ALA A 164 -13.68 14.88 5.43
N TYR A 165 -14.86 15.43 5.35
CA TYR A 165 -15.21 16.59 4.55
C TYR A 165 -15.58 17.72 5.49
N LYS A 166 -15.11 18.95 5.23
CA LYS A 166 -15.59 20.14 5.93
C LYS A 166 -16.61 20.83 5.06
N ASP A 167 -17.80 21.04 5.60
CA ASP A 167 -18.79 21.90 4.97
C ASP A 167 -18.33 23.38 4.98
N ASN A 168 -19.09 24.26 4.33
CA ASN A 168 -18.76 25.69 4.28
C ASN A 168 -18.75 26.37 5.64
N SER A 169 -19.32 25.74 6.67
CA SER A 169 -19.32 26.19 8.07
C SER A 169 -18.14 25.64 8.87
N GLY A 170 -17.27 24.84 8.25
CA GLY A 170 -16.12 24.23 8.89
C GLY A 170 -16.43 22.97 9.72
N ASN A 171 -17.69 22.48 9.70
CA ASN A 171 -18.05 21.24 10.38
C ASN A 171 -17.59 20.05 9.57
N LYS A 172 -17.12 19.01 10.25
CA LYS A 172 -16.84 17.74 9.59
C LYS A 172 -18.17 17.08 9.22
N ALA A 173 -18.39 16.84 7.94
CA ALA A 173 -19.49 16.05 7.43
C ALA A 173 -18.92 14.77 6.80
N GLN A 174 -19.63 13.68 6.98
CA GLN A 174 -19.33 12.42 6.33
C GLN A 174 -19.91 12.48 4.91
N VAL A 175 -19.04 12.43 3.92
CA VAL A 175 -19.46 12.44 2.52
C VAL A 175 -19.49 11.00 2.01
N ASN A 176 -20.68 10.43 1.90
CA ASN A 176 -20.95 9.09 1.39
C ASN A 176 -19.85 8.09 1.75
N THR A 177 -20.16 7.15 2.60
CA THR A 177 -19.18 6.18 3.12
C THR A 177 -18.45 5.45 1.97
N PRO A 178 -17.14 5.66 1.79
CA PRO A 178 -16.40 5.00 0.73
C PRO A 178 -16.47 3.48 0.91
N LYS A 179 -16.79 2.76 -0.15
CA LYS A 179 -16.85 1.29 -0.14
C LYS A 179 -15.57 0.75 -0.75
N LEU A 180 -14.73 0.13 0.07
CA LEU A 180 -13.52 -0.51 -0.41
C LEU A 180 -13.89 -1.76 -1.23
N ALA A 181 -13.31 -1.86 -2.42
CA ALA A 181 -13.32 -3.10 -3.18
C ALA A 181 -12.29 -4.09 -2.60
N ASP A 182 -12.42 -5.37 -2.97
CA ASP A 182 -11.44 -6.38 -2.57
C ASP A 182 -10.03 -6.01 -3.04
N GLY A 183 -9.08 -6.16 -2.12
CA GLY A 183 -7.68 -5.82 -2.37
C GLY A 183 -7.35 -4.32 -2.24
N MET A 184 -8.32 -3.47 -1.94
CA MET A 184 -8.07 -2.06 -1.64
C MET A 184 -7.73 -1.85 -0.17
N LEU A 185 -6.69 -1.08 0.10
CA LEU A 185 -6.25 -0.61 1.41
C LEU A 185 -6.68 0.85 1.60
N PRO A 186 -7.38 1.20 2.69
CA PRO A 186 -7.65 2.59 3.00
C PRO A 186 -6.33 3.28 3.41
N ILE A 187 -5.99 4.38 2.78
CA ILE A 187 -4.79 5.16 3.08
C ILE A 187 -5.13 6.62 3.34
N LYS A 188 -4.32 7.28 4.17
CA LYS A 188 -4.41 8.71 4.45
C LYS A 188 -3.03 9.36 4.39
N TYR A 189 -2.99 10.63 4.03
CA TYR A 189 -1.75 11.39 4.02
C TYR A 189 -1.33 11.75 5.43
N GLU A 190 -0.04 11.64 5.73
CA GLU A 190 0.49 11.79 7.09
C GLU A 190 0.45 13.23 7.60
N THR A 191 0.71 14.19 6.73
CA THR A 191 0.73 15.59 7.10
C THR A 191 -0.66 16.21 6.91
N GLU A 192 -1.19 16.81 7.97
CA GLU A 192 -2.44 17.56 7.92
C GLU A 192 -2.31 18.76 6.98
N VAL A 193 -2.91 18.65 5.82
CA VAL A 193 -3.30 19.83 5.07
C VAL A 193 -4.61 20.30 5.67
N THR A 194 -4.64 21.51 6.21
CA THR A 194 -5.89 22.14 6.68
C THR A 194 -6.88 22.20 5.52
N GLY A 195 -7.96 21.45 5.59
CA GLY A 195 -8.99 21.42 4.54
C GLY A 195 -9.79 20.11 4.52
N SER A 196 -10.69 20.01 3.56
CA SER A 196 -11.44 18.80 3.26
C SER A 196 -10.49 17.73 2.74
N LYS A 197 -10.57 16.53 3.30
CA LYS A 197 -9.77 15.40 2.87
C LYS A 197 -10.65 14.44 2.09
N TRP A 198 -10.10 13.94 1.01
CA TRP A 198 -10.74 12.91 0.20
C TRP A 198 -10.29 11.54 0.70
N ALA A 199 -11.22 10.58 0.74
CA ALA A 199 -10.85 9.20 1.00
C ALA A 199 -9.95 8.68 -0.13
N ASN A 200 -8.80 8.12 0.24
CA ASN A 200 -7.87 7.51 -0.70
C ASN A 200 -7.75 6.02 -0.38
N ALA A 201 -7.52 5.23 -1.39
CA ALA A 201 -7.21 3.82 -1.26
C ALA A 201 -6.03 3.45 -2.15
N MET A 202 -5.38 2.34 -1.83
CA MET A 202 -4.31 1.77 -2.62
C MET A 202 -4.59 0.30 -2.85
N THR A 203 -4.36 -0.20 -4.06
CA THR A 203 -4.37 -1.62 -4.36
C THR A 203 -3.00 -2.25 -4.10
N ILE A 204 -2.93 -3.58 -4.01
CA ILE A 204 -1.69 -4.29 -3.64
C ILE A 204 -0.54 -4.08 -4.64
N ASP A 205 -0.85 -3.73 -5.87
CA ASP A 205 0.10 -3.36 -6.93
C ASP A 205 0.65 -1.93 -6.80
N GLY A 206 0.20 -1.17 -5.78
CA GLY A 206 0.61 0.21 -5.55
C GLY A 206 -0.24 1.25 -6.26
N SER A 207 -1.23 0.85 -7.05
CA SER A 207 -2.13 1.80 -7.73
C SER A 207 -2.95 2.57 -6.70
N MET A 208 -3.03 3.88 -6.85
CA MET A 208 -3.72 4.78 -5.91
C MET A 208 -5.04 5.28 -6.47
N TRP A 209 -6.02 5.33 -5.60
CA TRP A 209 -7.40 5.67 -5.92
C TRP A 209 -7.93 6.76 -5.01
N VAL A 210 -8.82 7.59 -5.52
CA VAL A 210 -9.56 8.59 -4.74
C VAL A 210 -11.05 8.33 -4.86
N TRP A 211 -11.75 8.39 -3.75
CA TRP A 211 -13.21 8.27 -3.73
C TRP A 211 -13.85 9.55 -4.22
N ILE A 212 -14.68 9.45 -5.25
CA ILE A 212 -15.52 10.55 -5.75
C ILE A 212 -16.93 10.32 -5.25
N PRO A 213 -17.39 11.06 -4.24
CA PRO A 213 -18.75 10.95 -3.71
C PRO A 213 -19.76 11.49 -4.72
N ARG A 214 -21.00 11.01 -4.65
CA ARG A 214 -22.12 11.50 -5.47
C ARG A 214 -22.31 13.00 -5.26
N TYR A 215 -22.35 13.77 -6.36
CA TYR A 215 -22.51 15.21 -6.34
C TYR A 215 -23.40 15.72 -7.48
N ALA A 216 -23.92 16.92 -7.27
CA ALA A 216 -24.49 17.78 -8.30
C ALA A 216 -23.60 19.00 -8.49
N TYR A 217 -23.70 19.65 -9.62
CA TYR A 217 -22.91 20.82 -9.95
C TYR A 217 -23.71 21.93 -10.60
N LYS A 218 -23.20 23.17 -10.47
CA LYS A 218 -23.63 24.33 -11.22
C LYS A 218 -22.44 24.99 -11.91
N ILE A 219 -22.66 25.42 -13.14
CA ILE A 219 -21.63 26.10 -13.93
C ILE A 219 -22.00 27.59 -14.02
N THR A 220 -21.03 28.47 -13.78
CA THR A 220 -21.13 29.89 -14.07
C THR A 220 -20.01 30.24 -15.07
N TYR A 221 -20.39 30.58 -16.30
CA TYR A 221 -19.47 31.07 -17.30
C TYR A 221 -19.11 32.52 -17.01
N LYS A 222 -17.81 32.85 -17.14
CA LYS A 222 -17.28 34.18 -16.92
C LYS A 222 -17.77 35.21 -17.93
N ASP A 223 -18.18 34.75 -19.11
CA ASP A 223 -18.74 35.57 -20.19
C ASP A 223 -19.89 34.80 -20.84
N ALA A 224 -21.06 35.46 -20.93
CA ALA A 224 -22.27 34.84 -21.47
C ALA A 224 -22.14 34.43 -22.97
N ASN A 225 -21.28 35.13 -23.71
CA ASN A 225 -21.11 35.00 -25.14
C ASN A 225 -19.84 34.23 -25.55
N ASP A 226 -18.92 34.01 -24.58
CA ASP A 226 -17.64 33.40 -24.87
C ASP A 226 -17.25 32.39 -23.76
N ARG A 227 -17.55 31.11 -23.99
CA ARG A 227 -17.22 30.01 -23.05
C ARG A 227 -15.73 29.74 -22.95
N SER A 228 -14.92 30.18 -23.93
CA SER A 228 -13.46 29.98 -23.89
C SER A 228 -12.79 30.77 -22.77
N LYS A 229 -13.45 31.77 -22.22
CA LYS A 229 -12.97 32.54 -21.07
C LYS A 229 -13.09 31.78 -19.74
N GLY A 230 -13.60 30.57 -19.77
CA GLY A 230 -13.75 29.73 -18.58
C GLY A 230 -14.92 30.16 -17.68
N GLY A 231 -14.84 29.76 -16.41
CA GLY A 231 -15.89 30.01 -15.43
C GLY A 231 -15.56 29.34 -14.09
N THR A 232 -16.59 29.17 -13.27
CA THR A 232 -16.55 28.40 -12.03
C THR A 232 -17.51 27.23 -12.08
N ILE A 233 -17.21 26.20 -11.32
CA ILE A 233 -18.08 25.05 -11.09
C ILE A 233 -18.29 24.96 -9.58
N ASP A 234 -19.53 25.11 -9.15
CA ASP A 234 -19.93 24.88 -7.78
C ASP A 234 -20.35 23.41 -7.65
N ILE A 235 -19.90 22.75 -6.58
CA ILE A 235 -20.18 21.34 -6.30
C ILE A 235 -20.98 21.24 -5.01
N ALA A 236 -22.04 20.45 -5.04
CA ALA A 236 -22.85 20.09 -3.89
C ALA A 236 -22.93 18.56 -3.75
N PHE A 237 -22.41 18.02 -2.64
CA PHE A 237 -22.51 16.60 -2.37
C PHE A 237 -23.94 16.19 -2.01
N LEU A 238 -24.32 14.97 -2.41
CA LEU A 238 -25.63 14.41 -2.19
C LEU A 238 -25.61 13.31 -1.13
N ASN A 239 -26.72 13.07 -0.48
CA ASN A 239 -26.84 12.08 0.59
C ASN A 239 -27.12 10.68 0.04
N GLY A 240 -26.12 9.81 0.14
CA GLY A 240 -26.22 8.43 -0.33
C GLY A 240 -26.54 8.36 -1.83
N THR A 241 -27.57 7.61 -2.20
CA THR A 241 -28.07 7.50 -3.58
C THR A 241 -29.26 8.43 -3.86
N THR A 242 -29.59 9.31 -2.90
CA THR A 242 -30.72 10.25 -3.02
C THR A 242 -30.32 11.49 -3.83
N ASN A 243 -31.30 12.34 -4.08
CA ASN A 243 -31.12 13.66 -4.69
C ASN A 243 -31.16 14.79 -3.64
N GLU A 244 -30.99 14.45 -2.37
CA GLU A 244 -30.95 15.41 -1.27
C GLU A 244 -29.52 15.92 -1.06
N PHE A 245 -29.37 17.22 -0.88
CA PHE A 245 -28.07 17.81 -0.57
C PHE A 245 -27.60 17.39 0.83
N LEU A 246 -26.34 16.99 0.93
CA LEU A 246 -25.71 16.64 2.20
C LEU A 246 -25.58 17.88 3.10
N ASP A 247 -25.22 19.02 2.52
CA ASP A 247 -25.21 20.32 3.20
C ASP A 247 -26.60 20.97 3.11
N THR A 248 -27.30 21.01 4.21
CA THR A 248 -28.66 21.54 4.31
C THR A 248 -28.75 23.07 4.08
N SER A 249 -27.62 23.77 4.06
CA SER A 249 -27.57 25.19 3.69
C SER A 249 -27.67 25.41 2.18
N ILE A 250 -27.40 24.38 1.39
CA ILE A 250 -27.54 24.42 -0.07
C ILE A 250 -29.01 24.22 -0.43
N SER A 251 -29.50 25.08 -1.31
CA SER A 251 -30.87 25.04 -1.80
C SER A 251 -30.92 25.14 -3.32
N GLY A 252 -32.06 24.81 -3.88
CA GLY A 252 -32.33 24.89 -5.31
C GLY A 252 -32.77 23.56 -5.88
N GLU A 253 -33.37 23.64 -7.05
CA GLU A 253 -33.86 22.47 -7.77
C GLU A 253 -32.72 21.63 -8.35
N LEU A 254 -32.80 20.31 -8.25
CA LEU A 254 -31.83 19.40 -8.84
C LEU A 254 -32.47 18.73 -10.08
N LYS A 255 -31.76 18.78 -11.19
CA LYS A 255 -32.08 18.11 -12.44
C LYS A 255 -31.18 16.90 -12.67
N THR A 256 -31.71 15.89 -13.33
CA THR A 256 -30.93 14.67 -13.67
C THR A 256 -30.55 14.62 -15.15
N LYS A 257 -31.05 15.55 -15.96
CA LYS A 257 -30.76 15.65 -17.40
C LYS A 257 -30.31 17.05 -17.76
N LEU A 258 -29.23 17.12 -18.53
CA LEU A 258 -28.68 18.40 -18.97
C LEU A 258 -29.69 19.24 -19.76
N GLY A 259 -30.56 18.61 -20.55
CA GLY A 259 -31.60 19.30 -21.34
C GLY A 259 -32.67 20.02 -20.51
N ASP A 260 -32.81 19.69 -19.23
CA ASP A 260 -33.76 20.29 -18.30
C ASP A 260 -33.19 21.48 -17.52
N VAL A 261 -31.89 21.80 -17.77
CA VAL A 261 -31.21 22.90 -17.11
C VAL A 261 -31.29 24.16 -17.93
N THR A 262 -31.63 25.28 -17.29
CA THR A 262 -31.63 26.60 -17.89
C THR A 262 -30.44 27.45 -17.42
N PHE A 263 -30.17 28.52 -18.16
CA PHE A 263 -29.07 29.44 -17.86
C PHE A 263 -29.56 30.87 -17.96
N THR A 264 -29.25 31.66 -16.93
CA THR A 264 -29.56 33.09 -16.89
C THR A 264 -28.30 33.93 -17.12
N THR A 265 -28.39 34.92 -17.98
CA THR A 265 -27.35 35.94 -18.15
C THR A 265 -27.49 36.99 -17.07
N ASN A 266 -26.47 37.17 -16.27
CA ASN A 266 -26.43 38.13 -15.15
C ASN A 266 -26.11 39.56 -15.65
N ALA A 267 -26.42 40.53 -14.82
CA ALA A 267 -26.15 41.94 -15.13
C ALA A 267 -24.66 42.29 -15.27
N ASP A 268 -23.78 41.47 -14.67
CA ASP A 268 -22.34 41.59 -14.75
C ASP A 268 -21.73 40.95 -16.02
N GLY A 269 -22.56 40.39 -16.90
CA GLY A 269 -22.15 39.73 -18.13
C GLY A 269 -21.78 38.25 -17.96
N THR A 270 -21.85 37.70 -16.76
CA THR A 270 -21.69 36.26 -16.54
C THR A 270 -22.95 35.49 -16.93
N LYS A 271 -22.85 34.16 -17.12
CA LYS A 271 -23.98 33.28 -17.40
C LYS A 271 -24.02 32.10 -16.46
N SER A 272 -24.97 32.08 -15.57
CA SER A 272 -25.12 31.07 -14.52
C SER A 272 -26.16 30.02 -14.86
N GLN A 273 -25.87 28.79 -14.51
CA GLN A 273 -26.83 27.68 -14.49
C GLN A 273 -27.83 27.90 -13.34
N ASP A 274 -29.10 27.76 -13.64
CA ASP A 274 -30.16 28.09 -12.66
C ASP A 274 -30.41 26.92 -11.69
N GLN A 275 -30.40 25.69 -12.17
CA GLN A 275 -30.65 24.49 -11.38
C GLN A 275 -29.33 23.70 -11.16
N TRP A 276 -29.30 22.93 -10.10
CA TRP A 276 -28.24 21.93 -9.90
C TRP A 276 -28.43 20.80 -10.91
N LEU A 277 -27.33 20.28 -11.46
CA LEU A 277 -27.32 19.12 -12.35
C LEU A 277 -26.59 17.97 -11.68
N LEU A 278 -27.27 16.83 -11.56
CA LEU A 278 -26.62 15.59 -11.12
C LEU A 278 -25.56 15.19 -12.13
N GLU A 279 -24.35 14.88 -11.65
CA GLU A 279 -23.30 14.33 -12.49
C GLU A 279 -23.76 12.94 -13.02
N PRO A 280 -23.82 12.74 -14.35
CA PRO A 280 -24.35 11.51 -14.94
C PRO A 280 -23.57 10.25 -14.55
N ALA A 281 -22.30 10.36 -14.21
CA ALA A 281 -21.45 9.23 -13.79
C ALA A 281 -21.97 8.47 -12.57
N PHE A 282 -22.92 9.04 -11.82
CA PHE A 282 -23.53 8.38 -10.65
C PHE A 282 -24.80 7.61 -10.94
N THR A 283 -25.16 7.45 -12.22
CA THR A 283 -26.38 6.73 -12.61
C THR A 283 -26.08 5.77 -13.76
N PHE A 284 -26.31 4.48 -13.53
CA PHE A 284 -26.16 3.42 -14.52
C PHE A 284 -27.52 2.80 -14.82
N GLY A 285 -28.13 3.18 -15.93
CA GLY A 285 -29.52 2.80 -16.23
C GLY A 285 -30.48 3.34 -15.17
N ASN A 286 -31.11 2.47 -14.40
CA ASN A 286 -32.01 2.81 -13.30
C ASN A 286 -31.33 2.77 -11.91
N GLU A 287 -30.08 2.40 -11.85
CA GLU A 287 -29.34 2.27 -10.60
C GLU A 287 -28.53 3.52 -10.31
N SER A 288 -28.60 3.98 -9.06
CA SER A 288 -27.79 5.09 -8.55
C SER A 288 -26.72 4.58 -7.60
N ILE A 289 -25.53 5.16 -7.71
CA ILE A 289 -24.41 4.86 -6.82
C ILE A 289 -24.08 6.06 -5.93
N GLU A 290 -23.53 5.76 -4.74
CA GLU A 290 -23.13 6.77 -3.74
C GLU A 290 -21.82 7.46 -4.10
N GLY A 291 -21.01 6.83 -4.93
CA GLY A 291 -19.69 7.29 -5.36
C GLY A 291 -18.97 6.19 -6.11
N PHE A 292 -17.78 6.49 -6.57
CA PHE A 292 -16.89 5.52 -7.24
C PHE A 292 -15.43 5.85 -6.98
N TRP A 293 -14.56 4.85 -7.12
CA TRP A 293 -13.12 5.02 -7.07
C TRP A 293 -12.61 5.49 -8.42
N PHE A 294 -11.80 6.53 -8.41
CA PHE A 294 -11.15 7.07 -9.59
C PHE A 294 -9.63 6.96 -9.40
N ALA A 295 -8.90 6.57 -10.45
CA ALA A 295 -7.45 6.50 -10.41
C ALA A 295 -6.87 7.89 -10.09
N LYS A 296 -5.99 7.98 -9.13
CA LYS A 296 -5.39 9.23 -8.68
C LYS A 296 -4.32 9.74 -9.63
N PHE A 297 -3.67 8.83 -10.33
CA PHE A 297 -2.63 9.10 -11.32
C PHE A 297 -2.99 8.44 -12.63
N GLU A 298 -2.41 8.94 -13.72
CA GLU A 298 -2.50 8.30 -15.02
C GLU A 298 -1.81 6.94 -15.00
N ALA A 299 -2.29 6.01 -15.82
CA ALA A 299 -1.65 4.72 -15.98
C ALA A 299 -0.23 4.90 -16.50
N SER A 300 0.74 4.26 -15.87
CA SER A 300 2.14 4.24 -16.28
C SER A 300 2.56 2.84 -16.70
N ASN A 301 3.65 2.74 -17.46
CA ASN A 301 4.28 1.47 -17.74
C ASN A 301 5.32 1.12 -16.65
N THR A 302 5.79 -0.12 -16.65
CA THR A 302 6.80 -0.61 -15.71
C THR A 302 8.15 0.12 -15.82
N ASP A 303 8.43 0.78 -16.95
CA ASP A 303 9.66 1.51 -17.20
C ASP A 303 9.58 2.96 -16.67
N GLY A 304 8.44 3.37 -16.14
CA GLY A 304 8.26 4.63 -15.40
C GLY A 304 8.26 5.91 -16.23
N TYR A 305 8.44 5.82 -17.54
CA TYR A 305 8.49 6.96 -18.46
C TYR A 305 7.61 6.70 -19.67
N GLY A 306 6.36 7.10 -19.56
CA GLY A 306 5.33 6.79 -20.53
C GLY A 306 4.95 7.90 -21.50
N ASP A 307 5.80 8.89 -21.72
CA ASP A 307 5.50 10.04 -22.56
C ASP A 307 5.98 9.93 -24.00
N ASP A 308 6.60 8.82 -24.38
CA ASP A 308 6.97 8.57 -25.76
C ASP A 308 5.82 7.86 -26.50
N ALA A 309 5.19 8.58 -27.42
CA ALA A 309 4.14 8.06 -28.30
C ALA A 309 4.56 6.79 -29.07
N SER A 310 5.86 6.53 -29.21
CA SER A 310 6.42 5.32 -29.83
C SER A 310 6.18 4.05 -29.00
N THR A 311 5.89 4.19 -27.69
CA THR A 311 5.64 3.05 -26.78
C THR A 311 4.17 2.65 -26.72
N ALA A 312 3.26 3.48 -27.21
CA ALA A 312 1.82 3.20 -27.19
C ALA A 312 1.44 1.94 -27.98
N ASP A 313 2.21 1.58 -28.99
CA ASP A 313 2.01 0.40 -29.83
C ASP A 313 2.92 -0.79 -29.44
N ASN A 314 3.60 -0.73 -28.29
CA ASN A 314 4.46 -1.81 -27.85
C ASN A 314 3.63 -2.95 -27.26
N PRO A 315 3.57 -4.14 -27.91
CA PRO A 315 2.77 -5.28 -27.44
C PRO A 315 3.27 -5.89 -26.12
N ASN A 316 4.47 -5.51 -25.67
CA ASN A 316 5.05 -5.95 -24.40
C ASN A 316 4.86 -4.91 -23.28
N LEU A 317 4.07 -3.87 -23.51
CA LEU A 317 3.80 -2.86 -22.50
C LEU A 317 2.97 -3.49 -21.37
N THR A 318 3.51 -3.50 -20.17
CA THR A 318 2.78 -3.88 -18.96
C THR A 318 2.35 -2.60 -18.26
N LEU A 319 1.04 -2.35 -18.18
CA LEU A 319 0.49 -1.23 -17.41
C LEU A 319 0.52 -1.56 -15.91
N GLN A 320 0.91 -0.59 -15.12
CA GLN A 320 0.80 -0.61 -13.65
C GLN A 320 -0.49 0.06 -13.21
#